data_b1e1b7e9735612ea131c7402015d7a3b
#
_entry.id   b1e1b7e9735612ea131c7402015d7a3b
#
_cell.length_a   1.000
_cell.length_b   1.000
_cell.length_c   1.000
_cell.angle_alpha   90.00
_cell.angle_beta   90.00
_cell.angle_gamma   90.00
#
_symmetry.space_group_name_H-M   'P 1'
#
loop_
_entity.id
_entity.type
_entity.pdbx_description
1 polymer ?
#
loop_
_entity_poly.entity_id
_entity_poly.type
_entity_poly.pdbx_seq_one_letter_code
_entity_poly.pdbx_strand_id
1 'polypeptide(L)'
;MPKKKKRRNRKPKLTIKELEESRDGGQIALRGYSYQILYSCYLMVNNSDPNISFQLEGVEDIDCIQIRNEKNNITHIQLKYSSNKQRANFLKDVLKNYLEAYLLDKNRLFKLIYDFPVADGHLKNIVNS
;
A
#
# COMPACT_ATOMS: atom_id res chain seq x y z
N MET A 1 -16.01 -8.79 -58.04
CA MET A 1 -15.86 -9.75 -56.95
C MET A 1 -16.44 -9.16 -55.68
N PRO A 2 -17.37 -9.81 -55.02
CA PRO A 2 -17.93 -9.30 -53.80
C PRO A 2 -16.89 -9.39 -52.70
N LYS A 3 -16.60 -8.27 -52.04
CA LYS A 3 -15.72 -8.20 -50.87
C LYS A 3 -16.34 -8.97 -49.72
N LYS A 4 -15.72 -10.08 -49.28
CA LYS A 4 -16.09 -10.81 -48.06
C LYS A 4 -15.98 -9.85 -46.88
N LYS A 5 -17.11 -9.44 -46.30
CA LYS A 5 -17.15 -8.72 -45.02
C LYS A 5 -16.52 -9.64 -43.96
N LYS A 6 -15.35 -9.23 -43.39
CA LYS A 6 -14.76 -9.85 -42.22
C LYS A 6 -15.79 -9.80 -41.12
N ARG A 7 -16.27 -10.97 -40.69
CA ARG A 7 -17.06 -11.11 -39.46
C ARG A 7 -16.20 -10.58 -38.30
N ARG A 8 -16.59 -9.45 -37.75
CA ARG A 8 -16.03 -8.97 -36.46
C ARG A 8 -16.30 -10.05 -35.45
N ASN A 9 -15.27 -10.73 -34.94
CA ASN A 9 -15.37 -11.59 -33.77
C ASN A 9 -15.91 -10.75 -32.61
N ARG A 10 -17.22 -10.88 -32.35
CA ARG A 10 -17.82 -10.35 -31.12
C ARG A 10 -17.22 -11.14 -29.98
N LYS A 11 -16.50 -10.45 -29.07
CA LYS A 11 -16.08 -11.05 -27.80
C LYS A 11 -17.32 -11.64 -27.11
N PRO A 12 -17.23 -12.87 -26.55
CA PRO A 12 -18.36 -13.48 -25.85
C PRO A 12 -18.82 -12.54 -24.73
N LYS A 13 -20.13 -12.43 -24.52
CA LYS A 13 -20.70 -11.64 -23.43
C LYS A 13 -20.21 -12.24 -22.12
N LEU A 14 -19.64 -11.42 -21.22
CA LEU A 14 -19.29 -11.80 -19.85
C LEU A 14 -20.56 -12.26 -19.11
N THR A 15 -20.43 -13.31 -18.31
CA THR A 15 -21.47 -13.69 -17.34
C THR A 15 -21.51 -12.63 -16.21
N ILE A 16 -22.64 -12.55 -15.49
CA ILE A 16 -22.76 -11.65 -14.33
C ILE A 16 -21.68 -11.96 -13.29
N LYS A 17 -21.40 -13.25 -13.06
CA LYS A 17 -20.35 -13.70 -12.14
C LYS A 17 -18.96 -13.21 -12.56
N GLU A 18 -18.62 -13.34 -13.83
CA GLU A 18 -17.34 -12.83 -14.37
C GLU A 18 -17.26 -11.30 -14.27
N LEU A 19 -18.38 -10.60 -14.44
CA LEU A 19 -18.44 -9.15 -14.28
C LEU A 19 -18.23 -8.73 -12.83
N GLU A 20 -18.83 -9.45 -11.87
CA GLU A 20 -18.62 -9.24 -10.43
C GLU A 20 -17.16 -9.48 -10.06
N GLU A 21 -16.56 -10.58 -10.49
CA GLU A 21 -15.14 -10.90 -10.26
C GLU A 21 -14.22 -9.82 -10.84
N SER A 22 -14.54 -9.28 -12.02
CA SER A 22 -13.77 -8.20 -12.64
C SER A 22 -13.83 -6.87 -11.87
N ARG A 23 -14.81 -6.69 -10.98
CA ARG A 23 -15.04 -5.48 -10.17
C ARG A 23 -14.53 -5.59 -8.74
N ASP A 24 -13.88 -6.69 -8.39
CA ASP A 24 -13.31 -6.92 -7.05
C ASP A 24 -12.22 -5.90 -6.67
N GLY A 25 -11.62 -5.21 -7.64
CA GLY A 25 -10.63 -4.17 -7.39
C GLY A 25 -11.13 -3.06 -6.46
N GLY A 26 -12.42 -2.71 -6.54
CA GLY A 26 -13.04 -1.73 -5.64
C GLY A 26 -13.11 -2.20 -4.20
N GLN A 27 -13.44 -3.48 -3.96
CA GLN A 27 -13.46 -4.07 -2.62
C GLN A 27 -12.07 -4.16 -2.02
N ILE A 28 -11.06 -4.52 -2.80
CA ILE A 28 -9.66 -4.56 -2.38
C ILE A 28 -9.19 -3.17 -1.97
N ALA A 29 -9.51 -2.14 -2.75
CA ALA A 29 -9.19 -0.76 -2.43
C ALA A 29 -9.87 -0.30 -1.14
N LEU A 30 -11.16 -0.60 -0.94
CA LEU A 30 -11.90 -0.27 0.28
C LEU A 30 -11.30 -0.94 1.52
N ARG A 31 -10.86 -2.19 1.43
CA ARG A 31 -10.18 -2.88 2.52
C ARG A 31 -8.85 -2.20 2.88
N GLY A 32 -8.08 -1.81 1.88
CA GLY A 32 -6.84 -1.06 2.07
C GLY A 32 -7.07 0.28 2.77
N TYR A 33 -8.04 1.05 2.33
CA TYR A 33 -8.41 2.32 2.95
C TYR A 33 -8.97 2.14 4.37
N SER A 34 -9.79 1.13 4.59
CA SER A 34 -10.31 0.82 5.92
C SER A 34 -9.19 0.48 6.89
N TYR A 35 -8.23 -0.31 6.48
CA TYR A 35 -7.05 -0.65 7.27
C TYR A 35 -6.22 0.60 7.60
N GLN A 36 -5.99 1.46 6.62
CA GLN A 36 -5.28 2.73 6.78
C GLN A 36 -5.98 3.65 7.81
N ILE A 37 -7.29 3.81 7.71
CA ILE A 37 -8.08 4.63 8.63
C ILE A 37 -8.03 4.06 10.05
N LEU A 38 -8.24 2.76 10.21
CA LEU A 38 -8.19 2.10 11.51
C LEU A 38 -6.81 2.22 12.16
N TYR A 39 -5.75 2.02 11.39
CA TYR A 39 -4.40 2.15 11.91
C TYR A 39 -4.07 3.60 12.27
N SER A 40 -4.54 4.56 11.50
CA SER A 40 -4.39 5.99 11.79
C SER A 40 -5.09 6.37 13.10
N CYS A 41 -6.31 5.88 13.31
CA CYS A 41 -7.04 6.07 14.56
C CYS A 41 -6.28 5.43 15.74
N TYR A 42 -5.74 4.23 15.56
CA TYR A 42 -4.92 3.57 16.57
C TYR A 42 -3.70 4.41 16.95
N LEU A 43 -2.98 4.95 15.98
CA LEU A 43 -1.84 5.83 16.22
C LEU A 43 -2.24 7.10 16.98
N MET A 44 -3.34 7.72 16.60
CA MET A 44 -3.83 8.94 17.24
C MET A 44 -4.24 8.70 18.70
N VAL A 45 -4.96 7.60 18.96
CA VAL A 45 -5.43 7.26 20.31
C VAL A 45 -4.26 6.91 21.23
N ASN A 46 -3.24 6.24 20.70
CA ASN A 46 -2.08 5.82 21.48
C ASN A 46 -0.98 6.89 21.57
N ASN A 47 -1.16 8.03 20.92
CA ASN A 47 -0.21 9.14 20.95
C ASN A 47 -0.73 10.25 21.88
N SER A 48 0.04 10.56 22.90
CA SER A 48 -0.24 11.65 23.86
C SER A 48 0.65 12.89 23.62
N ASP A 49 1.58 12.85 22.68
CA ASP A 49 2.48 13.97 22.40
C ASP A 49 1.79 15.00 21.49
N PRO A 50 1.54 16.26 21.98
CA PRO A 50 0.90 17.29 21.18
C PRO A 50 1.75 17.79 20.00
N ASN A 51 3.04 17.46 19.97
CA ASN A 51 3.96 17.85 18.90
C ASN A 51 3.99 16.84 17.74
N ILE A 52 3.21 15.78 17.83
CA ILE A 52 3.07 14.79 16.77
C ILE A 52 1.76 15.02 16.00
N SER A 53 1.86 15.10 14.70
CA SER A 53 0.73 15.12 13.77
C SER A 53 0.82 14.00 12.76
N PHE A 54 -0.32 13.61 12.21
CA PHE A 54 -0.40 12.57 11.19
C PHE A 54 -1.04 13.14 9.94
N GLN A 55 -0.43 12.89 8.80
CA GLN A 55 -0.96 13.22 7.49
C GLN A 55 -1.30 11.94 6.76
N LEU A 56 -2.57 11.78 6.39
CA LEU A 56 -3.02 10.68 5.53
C LEU A 56 -2.76 11.04 4.08
N GLU A 57 -2.37 10.01 3.29
CA GLU A 57 -2.08 10.20 1.87
C GLU A 57 -1.07 11.33 1.60
N GLY A 58 0.01 11.36 2.39
CA GLY A 58 1.14 12.24 2.17
C GLY A 58 2.11 11.68 1.13
N VAL A 59 3.38 11.53 1.49
CA VAL A 59 4.37 10.84 0.65
C VAL A 59 4.13 9.34 0.63
N GLU A 60 3.73 8.80 1.77
CA GLU A 60 3.28 7.41 1.93
C GLU A 60 1.85 7.39 2.48
N ASP A 61 1.36 6.22 2.85
CA ASP A 61 -0.02 6.08 3.34
C ASP A 61 -0.29 6.94 4.58
N ILE A 62 0.67 7.00 5.50
CA ILE A 62 0.63 7.85 6.68
C ILE A 62 1.99 8.49 6.88
N ASP A 63 2.03 9.79 6.96
CA ASP A 63 3.22 10.52 7.38
C ASP A 63 3.04 10.98 8.83
N CYS A 64 3.94 10.51 9.70
CA CYS A 64 4.02 10.93 11.09
C CYS A 64 5.03 12.06 11.21
N ILE A 65 4.57 13.24 11.60
CA ILE A 65 5.39 14.45 11.69
C ILE A 65 5.54 14.82 13.17
N GLN A 66 6.76 14.77 13.66
CA GLN A 66 7.11 15.18 15.01
C GLN A 66 7.96 16.45 14.98
N ILE A 67 7.51 17.48 15.65
CA ILE A 67 8.24 18.75 15.76
C ILE A 67 9.02 18.74 17.06
N ARG A 68 10.35 18.79 16.98
CA ARG A 68 11.26 18.92 18.12
C ARG A 68 12.32 19.98 17.82
N ASN A 69 12.49 20.95 18.72
CA ASN A 69 13.52 21.99 18.59
C ASN A 69 13.49 22.70 17.24
N GLU A 70 12.30 23.07 16.75
CA GLU A 70 12.05 23.70 15.45
C GLU A 70 12.42 22.82 14.23
N LYS A 71 12.70 21.53 14.46
CA LYS A 71 12.97 20.55 13.42
C LYS A 71 11.80 19.57 13.27
N ASN A 72 11.44 19.30 12.02
CA ASN A 72 10.46 18.28 11.70
C ASN A 72 11.17 16.93 11.52
N ASN A 73 10.81 15.96 12.38
CA ASN A 73 11.19 14.56 12.18
C ASN A 73 10.01 13.86 11.51
N ILE A 74 10.23 13.35 10.33
CA ILE A 74 9.17 12.72 9.53
C ILE A 74 9.43 11.24 9.43
N THR A 75 8.42 10.45 9.79
CA THR A 75 8.40 9.00 9.57
C THR A 75 7.31 8.68 8.55
N HIS A 76 7.69 8.10 7.44
CA HIS A 76 6.78 7.61 6.42
C HIS A 76 6.37 6.19 6.75
N ILE A 77 5.07 5.95 6.88
CA ILE A 77 4.49 4.66 7.21
C ILE A 77 3.72 4.17 6.01
N GLN A 78 4.11 3.02 5.49
CA GLN A 78 3.34 2.31 4.47
C GLN A 78 2.60 1.14 5.12
N LEU A 79 1.32 1.03 4.80
CA LEU A 79 0.46 -0.05 5.23
C LEU A 79 0.23 -1.02 4.08
N LYS A 80 0.33 -2.31 4.38
CA LYS A 80 0.08 -3.35 3.39
C LYS A 80 -0.82 -4.42 3.98
N TYR A 81 -2.00 -4.53 3.40
CA TYR A 81 -2.95 -5.58 3.73
C TYR A 81 -3.15 -6.49 2.53
N SER A 82 -3.12 -7.79 2.75
CA SER A 82 -3.46 -8.77 1.72
C SER A 82 -3.94 -10.07 2.36
N SER A 83 -4.93 -10.70 1.77
CA SER A 83 -5.36 -12.06 2.15
C SER A 83 -4.46 -13.14 1.54
N ASN A 84 -3.66 -12.79 0.54
CA ASN A 84 -2.75 -13.69 -0.15
C ASN A 84 -1.35 -13.67 0.46
N LYS A 85 -0.65 -14.81 0.42
CA LYS A 85 0.76 -14.88 0.81
C LYS A 85 1.61 -13.96 -0.05
N GLN A 86 2.50 -13.21 0.59
CA GLN A 86 3.42 -12.29 -0.08
C GLN A 86 4.84 -12.84 -0.08
N ARG A 87 5.59 -12.49 -1.10
CA ARG A 87 7.00 -12.82 -1.29
C ARG A 87 7.85 -11.55 -1.35
N ALA A 88 9.17 -11.71 -1.41
CA ALA A 88 10.11 -10.59 -1.42
C ALA A 88 9.89 -9.58 -2.56
N ASN A 89 9.24 -9.95 -3.66
CA ASN A 89 9.02 -9.06 -4.80
C ASN A 89 8.26 -7.79 -4.44
N PHE A 90 7.32 -7.85 -3.48
CA PHE A 90 6.58 -6.66 -3.09
C PHE A 90 7.48 -5.63 -2.36
N LEU A 91 8.53 -6.09 -1.67
CA LEU A 91 9.49 -5.21 -1.00
C LEU A 91 10.29 -4.35 -1.98
N LYS A 92 10.48 -4.80 -3.21
CA LYS A 92 11.23 -4.02 -4.21
C LYS A 92 10.58 -2.67 -4.47
N ASP A 93 9.26 -2.64 -4.64
CA ASP A 93 8.53 -1.40 -4.90
C ASP A 93 8.52 -0.50 -3.66
N VAL A 94 8.30 -1.07 -2.47
CA VAL A 94 8.33 -0.34 -1.20
C VAL A 94 9.71 0.27 -0.98
N LEU A 95 10.77 -0.52 -1.11
CA LEU A 95 12.15 -0.06 -0.90
C LEU A 95 12.57 0.97 -1.94
N LYS A 96 12.11 0.84 -3.19
CA LYS A 96 12.36 1.83 -4.23
C LYS A 96 11.76 3.19 -3.84
N ASN A 97 10.51 3.21 -3.41
CA ASN A 97 9.83 4.42 -2.97
C ASN A 97 10.52 5.06 -1.76
N TYR A 98 10.91 4.24 -0.78
CA TYR A 98 11.64 4.70 0.39
C TYR A 98 13.02 5.27 0.02
N LEU A 99 13.73 4.61 -0.88
CA LEU A 99 15.03 5.07 -1.34
C LEU A 99 14.93 6.42 -2.06
N GLU A 100 13.95 6.61 -2.91
CA GLU A 100 13.71 7.88 -3.59
C GLU A 100 13.52 9.04 -2.59
N ALA A 101 12.68 8.84 -1.57
CA ALA A 101 12.48 9.83 -0.52
C ALA A 101 13.74 10.04 0.34
N TYR A 102 14.44 8.98 0.70
CA TYR A 102 15.67 9.03 1.49
C TYR A 102 16.79 9.78 0.78
N LEU A 103 16.93 9.63 -0.53
CA LEU A 103 17.94 10.35 -1.30
C LEU A 103 17.67 11.87 -1.36
N LEU A 104 16.42 12.28 -1.24
CA LEU A 104 16.04 13.67 -1.17
C LEU A 104 16.23 14.27 0.23
N ASP A 105 16.01 13.47 1.27
CA ASP A 105 16.18 13.88 2.66
C ASP A 105 16.55 12.68 3.53
N LYS A 106 17.81 12.58 3.90
CA LYS A 106 18.38 11.45 4.66
C LYS A 106 17.95 11.42 6.14
N ASN A 107 17.27 12.43 6.63
CA ASN A 107 16.78 12.50 8.01
C ASN A 107 15.39 11.87 8.18
N ARG A 108 14.77 11.44 7.11
CA ARG A 108 13.45 10.77 7.13
C ARG A 108 13.59 9.33 7.54
N LEU A 109 12.61 8.85 8.30
CA LEU A 109 12.50 7.45 8.72
C LEU A 109 11.39 6.77 7.93
N PHE A 110 11.50 5.46 7.81
CA PHE A 110 10.56 4.66 7.03
C PHE A 110 10.12 3.45 7.83
N LYS A 111 8.83 3.13 7.76
CA LYS A 111 8.23 2.02 8.46
C LYS A 111 7.22 1.31 7.55
N LEU A 112 7.31 -0.01 7.50
CA LEU A 112 6.33 -0.84 6.84
C LEU A 112 5.52 -1.59 7.91
N ILE A 113 4.22 -1.39 7.89
CA ILE A 113 3.27 -2.15 8.69
C ILE A 113 2.52 -3.06 7.75
N TYR A 114 2.47 -4.33 8.03
CA TYR A 114 1.84 -5.30 7.15
C TYR A 114 0.92 -6.25 7.91
N ASP A 115 -0.11 -6.69 7.22
CA ASP A 115 -1.04 -7.72 7.68
C ASP A 115 -1.32 -8.66 6.50
N PHE A 116 -0.45 -9.64 6.33
CA PHE A 116 -0.59 -10.70 5.33
C PHE A 116 0.27 -11.91 5.71
N PRO A 117 -0.10 -13.12 5.26
CA PRO A 117 0.75 -14.28 5.38
C PRO A 117 2.04 -14.13 4.55
N VAL A 118 3.16 -14.54 5.10
CA VAL A 118 4.46 -14.51 4.42
C VAL A 118 4.77 -15.89 3.85
N ALA A 119 5.02 -15.96 2.55
CA ALA A 119 5.45 -17.19 1.90
C ALA A 119 6.88 -17.56 2.30
N ASP A 120 7.20 -18.86 2.31
CA ASP A 120 8.55 -19.33 2.54
C ASP A 120 9.53 -18.72 1.51
N GLY A 121 10.72 -18.35 1.95
CA GLY A 121 11.76 -17.74 1.13
C GLY A 121 12.44 -16.57 1.81
N HIS A 122 13.03 -15.70 1.02
CA HIS A 122 13.83 -14.58 1.52
C HIS A 122 13.05 -13.60 2.40
N LEU A 123 11.78 -13.31 2.05
CA LEU A 123 10.96 -12.40 2.85
C LEU A 123 10.74 -12.93 4.26
N LYS A 124 10.44 -14.22 4.40
CA LYS A 124 10.26 -14.86 5.71
C LYS A 124 11.53 -14.77 6.56
N ASN A 125 12.69 -14.94 5.96
CA ASN A 125 13.97 -14.81 6.65
C ASN A 125 14.21 -13.38 7.14
N ILE A 126 13.86 -12.38 6.34
CA ILE A 126 13.97 -10.96 6.72
C ILE A 126 13.04 -10.61 7.88
N VAL A 127 11.79 -11.04 7.81
CA VAL A 127 10.77 -10.73 8.83
C VAL A 127 11.07 -11.41 10.15
N ASN A 128 11.64 -12.61 10.14
CA ASN A 128 11.95 -13.40 11.33
C ASN A 128 13.35 -13.14 11.90
N SER A 129 14.12 -12.27 11.26
CA SER A 129 15.47 -11.92 11.74
C SER A 129 15.48 -10.95 12.92
#